data_a201950088b2a41795196175353f0095
#
_entry.id   a201950088b2a41795196175353f0095
#
_cell.length_a   1.000
_cell.length_b   1.000
_cell.length_c   1.000
_cell.angle_alpha   90.00
_cell.angle_beta   90.00
_cell.angle_gamma   90.00
#
_symmetry.space_group_name_H-M   'P 1'
#
loop_
_entity.id
_entity.type
_entity.pdbx_description
1 polymer ?
#
loop_
_entity_poly.entity_id
_entity_poly.type
_entity_poly.pdbx_seq_one_letter_code
_entity_poly.pdbx_strand_id
1 'polypeptide(L)'
;MSESELVDLFGVFIPKLSNAIKALYKEELVKPYEVERTIKKRDNLYVTVYNMEVVLLLAFRLNSYQARAVRRELMERIERNHKPFEVILTEMSGTGN
;
A
#
# COMPACT_ATOMS: atom_id res chain seq x y z
N MET A 1 5.45 -0.21 3.03
CA MET A 1 5.69 -1.38 2.17
C MET A 1 6.53 -0.98 0.95
N SER A 2 7.39 -1.87 0.51
CA SER A 2 8.15 -1.67 -0.71
C SER A 2 7.29 -1.95 -1.94
N GLU A 3 7.80 -1.57 -3.12
CA GLU A 3 7.12 -1.85 -4.38
C GLU A 3 6.90 -3.36 -4.56
N SER A 4 7.91 -4.16 -4.23
CA SER A 4 7.80 -5.62 -4.33
C SER A 4 6.68 -6.18 -3.45
N GLU A 5 6.60 -5.69 -2.23
CA GLU A 5 5.54 -6.10 -1.30
C GLU A 5 4.16 -5.67 -1.79
N LEU A 6 4.06 -4.49 -2.37
CA LEU A 6 2.79 -4.00 -2.92
C LEU A 6 2.35 -4.80 -4.15
N VAL A 7 3.31 -5.18 -5.00
CA VAL A 7 3.03 -6.06 -6.15
C VAL A 7 2.45 -7.38 -5.67
N ASP A 8 3.04 -7.96 -4.63
CA ASP A 8 2.55 -9.23 -4.08
C ASP A 8 1.18 -9.07 -3.42
N LEU A 9 0.99 -8.00 -2.66
CA LEU A 9 -0.28 -7.78 -1.96
C LEU A 9 -1.44 -7.60 -2.93
N PHE A 10 -1.24 -6.79 -3.96
CA PHE A 10 -2.32 -6.45 -4.89
C PHE A 10 -2.36 -7.31 -6.15
N GLY A 11 -1.38 -8.19 -6.34
CA GLY A 11 -1.36 -9.08 -7.50
C GLY A 11 -1.34 -8.35 -8.83
N VAL A 12 -0.56 -7.29 -8.93
CA VAL A 12 -0.42 -6.50 -10.16
C VAL A 12 1.04 -6.48 -10.59
N PHE A 13 1.28 -6.17 -11.86
CA PHE A 13 2.63 -6.01 -12.39
C PHE A 13 3.19 -4.65 -12.03
N ILE A 14 4.52 -4.54 -12.00
CA ILE A 14 5.22 -3.31 -11.62
C ILE A 14 4.74 -2.08 -12.41
N PRO A 15 4.60 -2.12 -13.75
CA PRO A 15 4.15 -0.93 -14.47
C PRO A 15 2.77 -0.43 -14.03
N LYS A 16 1.86 -1.35 -13.76
CA LYS A 16 0.52 -0.97 -13.29
C LYS A 16 0.57 -0.33 -11.92
N LEU A 17 1.36 -0.90 -11.01
CA LEU A 17 1.56 -0.33 -9.68
C LEU A 17 2.20 1.04 -9.77
N SER A 18 3.28 1.16 -10.53
CA SER A 18 4.00 2.42 -10.70
C SER A 18 3.10 3.52 -11.25
N ASN A 19 2.27 3.19 -12.25
CA ASN A 19 1.34 4.15 -12.82
C ASN A 19 0.28 4.58 -11.82
N ALA A 20 -0.20 3.66 -11.00
CA ALA A 20 -1.19 3.97 -9.97
C ALA A 20 -0.60 4.93 -8.93
N ILE A 21 0.63 4.69 -8.49
CA ILE A 21 1.31 5.58 -7.53
C ILE A 21 1.52 6.96 -8.14
N LYS A 22 1.98 7.02 -9.39
CA LYS A 22 2.16 8.29 -10.08
C LYS A 22 0.84 9.06 -10.20
N ALA A 23 -0.26 8.34 -10.40
CA ALA A 23 -1.58 8.97 -10.48
C ALA A 23 -1.98 9.59 -9.13
N LEU A 24 -1.65 8.93 -8.01
CA LEU A 24 -1.90 9.51 -6.69
C LEU A 24 -1.16 10.85 -6.53
N TYR A 25 0.07 10.92 -7.00
CA TYR A 25 0.86 12.14 -6.93
C TYR A 25 0.30 13.23 -7.86
N LYS A 26 -0.05 12.84 -9.07
CA LYS A 26 -0.59 13.77 -10.07
C LYS A 26 -1.93 14.36 -9.62
N GLU A 27 -2.75 13.56 -8.96
CA GLU A 27 -4.05 14.01 -8.44
C GLU A 27 -3.91 14.73 -7.11
N GLU A 28 -2.70 14.88 -6.62
CA GLU A 28 -2.40 15.59 -5.36
C GLU A 28 -3.07 14.98 -4.14
N LEU A 29 -3.33 13.67 -4.18
CA LEU A 29 -3.88 12.96 -3.02
C LEU A 29 -2.84 12.75 -1.95
N VAL A 30 -1.58 12.59 -2.35
CA VAL A 30 -0.44 12.47 -1.44
C VAL A 30 0.76 13.15 -2.09
N LYS A 31 1.75 13.47 -1.27
CA LYS A 31 3.01 14.06 -1.75
C LYS A 31 4.15 13.08 -1.52
N PRO A 32 5.04 12.89 -2.53
CA PRO A 32 6.11 11.89 -2.41
C PRO A 32 6.94 12.03 -1.13
N TYR A 33 7.33 13.25 -0.77
CA TYR A 33 8.19 13.45 0.39
C TYR A 33 7.50 13.11 1.73
N GLU A 34 6.19 13.01 1.75
CA GLU A 34 5.44 12.65 2.95
C GLU A 34 5.21 11.14 3.05
N VAL A 35 5.16 10.44 1.92
CA VAL A 35 4.74 9.04 1.90
C VAL A 35 5.83 8.07 1.50
N GLU A 36 6.96 8.55 0.95
CA GLU A 36 8.08 7.71 0.56
C GLU A 36 9.24 7.84 1.54
N ARG A 37 9.93 6.73 1.74
CA ARG A 37 11.19 6.71 2.50
C ARG A 37 12.15 5.78 1.80
N THR A 38 13.42 6.17 1.72
CA THR A 38 14.46 5.30 1.18
C THR A 38 15.15 4.60 2.34
N ILE A 39 15.20 3.28 2.28
CA ILE A 39 15.83 2.45 3.30
C ILE A 39 17.01 1.74 2.70
N LYS A 40 18.14 1.75 3.41
CA LYS A 40 19.32 0.97 3.00
C LYS A 40 19.12 -0.46 3.46
N LYS A 41 19.12 -1.40 2.53
CA LYS A 41 19.00 -2.82 2.84
C LYS A 41 20.34 -3.46 3.14
N ARG A 42 21.38 -3.10 2.37
CA ARG A 42 22.75 -3.57 2.53
C ARG A 42 23.66 -2.70 1.67
N ASP A 43 24.92 -3.03 1.59
CA ASP A 43 25.90 -2.21 0.86
C ASP A 43 25.39 -1.82 -0.52
N ASN A 44 25.28 -0.51 -0.76
CA ASN A 44 24.85 0.06 -2.03
C ASN A 44 23.47 -0.39 -2.54
N LEU A 45 22.68 -1.03 -1.69
CA LEU A 45 21.31 -1.42 -2.06
C LEU A 45 20.31 -0.63 -1.23
N TYR A 46 19.55 0.22 -1.93
CA TYR A 46 18.51 1.05 -1.32
C TYR A 46 17.15 0.69 -1.90
N VAL A 47 16.13 0.79 -1.08
CA VAL A 47 14.76 0.46 -1.47
C VAL A 47 13.85 1.60 -1.02
N THR A 48 12.95 2.02 -1.89
CA THR A 48 11.90 2.96 -1.53
C THR A 48 10.74 2.19 -0.91
N VAL A 49 10.27 2.67 0.23
CA VAL A 49 9.09 2.11 0.88
C VAL A 49 8.02 3.20 0.98
N TYR A 50 6.77 2.76 0.98
CA TYR A 50 5.61 3.64 1.01
C TYR A 50 4.86 3.45 2.32
N ASN A 51 4.28 4.54 2.84
CA ASN A 51 3.54 4.45 4.09
C ASN A 51 2.13 3.86 3.88
N MET A 52 1.41 3.66 4.98
CA MET A 52 0.09 3.04 4.94
C MET A 52 -0.95 3.85 4.19
N GLU A 53 -0.79 5.16 4.11
CA GLU A 53 -1.70 5.99 3.34
C GLU A 53 -1.70 5.61 1.87
N VAL A 54 -0.51 5.39 1.30
CA VAL A 54 -0.39 4.95 -0.10
C VAL A 54 -1.03 3.57 -0.27
N VAL A 55 -0.76 2.65 0.65
CA VAL A 55 -1.32 1.29 0.57
C VAL A 55 -2.83 1.33 0.59
N LEU A 56 -3.41 2.13 1.46
CA LEU A 56 -4.86 2.29 1.57
C LEU A 56 -5.46 2.86 0.27
N LEU A 57 -4.86 3.92 -0.25
CA LEU A 57 -5.32 4.54 -1.48
C LEU A 57 -5.24 3.57 -2.66
N LEU A 58 -4.16 2.79 -2.75
CA LEU A 58 -4.02 1.79 -3.80
C LEU A 58 -5.08 0.69 -3.69
N ALA A 59 -5.43 0.29 -2.47
CA ALA A 59 -6.46 -0.73 -2.27
C ALA A 59 -7.80 -0.32 -2.88
N PHE A 60 -8.11 0.97 -2.85
CA PHE A 60 -9.36 1.50 -3.40
C PHE A 60 -9.24 1.98 -4.85
N ARG A 61 -8.03 2.02 -5.38
CA ARG A 61 -7.79 2.45 -6.76
C ARG A 61 -7.57 1.29 -7.72
N LEU A 62 -6.85 0.25 -7.28
CA LEU A 62 -6.51 -0.88 -8.12
C LEU A 62 -7.72 -1.79 -8.33
N ASN A 63 -7.76 -2.42 -9.49
CA ASN A 63 -8.91 -3.21 -9.93
C ASN A 63 -8.64 -4.70 -10.00
N SER A 64 -7.55 -5.16 -9.40
CA SER A 64 -7.21 -6.58 -9.39
C SER A 64 -8.11 -7.36 -8.45
N TYR A 65 -8.12 -8.69 -8.62
CA TYR A 65 -8.83 -9.59 -7.71
C TYR A 65 -8.33 -9.41 -6.27
N GLN A 66 -7.01 -9.36 -6.09
CA GLN A 66 -6.42 -9.21 -4.78
C GLN A 66 -6.74 -7.85 -4.15
N ALA A 67 -6.78 -6.77 -4.94
CA ALA A 67 -7.17 -5.47 -4.43
C ALA A 67 -8.61 -5.49 -3.91
N ARG A 68 -9.51 -6.17 -4.63
CA ARG A 68 -10.89 -6.34 -4.16
C ARG A 68 -10.96 -7.16 -2.88
N ALA A 69 -10.13 -8.19 -2.78
CA ALA A 69 -10.07 -9.02 -1.58
C ALA A 69 -9.56 -8.19 -0.39
N VAL A 70 -8.55 -7.36 -0.61
CA VAL A 70 -8.03 -6.47 0.43
C VAL A 70 -9.13 -5.51 0.92
N ARG A 71 -9.85 -4.87 -0.02
CA ARG A 71 -10.94 -3.96 0.33
C ARG A 71 -12.02 -4.65 1.15
N ARG A 72 -12.41 -5.86 0.73
CA ARG A 72 -13.44 -6.62 1.43
C ARG A 72 -13.00 -6.94 2.85
N GLU A 73 -11.77 -7.40 3.00
CA GLU A 73 -11.23 -7.73 4.31
C GLU A 73 -11.17 -6.50 5.23
N LEU A 74 -10.78 -5.36 4.70
CA LEU A 74 -10.77 -4.11 5.45
C LEU A 74 -12.17 -3.74 5.96
N MET A 75 -13.15 -3.81 5.07
CA MET A 75 -14.53 -3.47 5.42
C MET A 75 -15.10 -4.43 6.47
N GLU A 76 -14.86 -5.73 6.31
CA GLU A 76 -15.32 -6.73 7.27
C GLU A 76 -14.70 -6.52 8.65
N ARG A 77 -13.41 -6.23 8.71
CA ARG A 77 -12.72 -6.01 9.98
C ARG A 77 -13.20 -4.74 10.67
N ILE A 78 -13.46 -3.70 9.91
CA ILE A 78 -13.99 -2.47 10.46
C ILE A 78 -15.37 -2.70 11.07
N GLU A 79 -16.25 -3.39 10.37
CA GLU A 79 -17.59 -3.71 10.86
C GLU A 79 -17.55 -4.57 12.13
N ARG A 80 -16.64 -5.55 12.16
CA ARG A 80 -16.54 -6.48 13.29
C ARG A 80 -15.90 -5.87 14.54
N ASN A 81 -14.81 -5.12 14.31
CA ASN A 81 -13.90 -4.72 15.39
C ASN A 81 -13.89 -3.24 15.68
N HIS A 82 -14.48 -2.43 14.84
CA HIS A 82 -14.47 -0.97 14.95
C HIS A 82 -13.05 -0.39 15.06
N LYS A 83 -12.07 -1.04 14.42
CA LYS A 83 -10.67 -0.61 14.46
C LYS A 83 -10.39 0.44 13.39
N PRO A 84 -9.44 1.38 13.63
CA PRO A 84 -9.00 2.29 12.58
C PRO A 84 -8.40 1.54 11.38
N PHE A 85 -8.53 2.12 10.19
CA PHE A 85 -8.00 1.53 8.97
C PHE A 85 -6.52 1.17 9.05
N GLU A 86 -5.71 2.06 9.62
CA GLU A 86 -4.27 1.85 9.71
C GLU A 86 -3.91 0.60 10.51
N VAL A 87 -4.60 0.38 11.61
CA VAL A 87 -4.36 -0.79 12.44
C VAL A 87 -4.72 -2.06 11.69
N ILE A 88 -5.86 -2.08 11.03
CA ILE A 88 -6.33 -3.24 10.27
C ILE A 88 -5.37 -3.54 9.12
N LEU A 89 -4.98 -2.51 8.38
CA LEU A 89 -4.11 -2.66 7.22
C LEU A 89 -2.73 -3.18 7.64
N THR A 90 -2.21 -2.70 8.77
CA THR A 90 -0.94 -3.16 9.33
C THR A 90 -1.02 -4.64 9.69
N GLU A 91 -2.11 -5.08 10.31
CA GLU A 91 -2.33 -6.50 10.64
C GLU A 91 -2.35 -7.36 9.37
N MET A 92 -3.02 -6.90 8.32
CA MET A 92 -3.13 -7.65 7.07
C MET A 92 -1.80 -7.78 6.34
N SER A 93 -0.97 -6.75 6.40
CA SER A 93 0.31 -6.74 5.69
C SER A 93 1.41 -7.51 6.42
N GLY A 94 1.17 -7.90 7.68
CA GLY A 94 2.18 -8.57 8.48
C GLY A 94 3.29 -7.66 8.96
N THR A 95 3.11 -6.34 8.90
CA THR A 95 4.11 -5.37 9.33
C THR A 95 3.71 -4.67 10.63
N GLY A 96 2.84 -5.28 11.41
CA GLY A 96 2.26 -4.69 12.60
C GLY A 96 3.14 -4.73 13.84
N ASN A 97 4.38 -4.52 13.71
CA ASN A 97 5.31 -4.57 14.85
C ASN A 97 5.45 -3.22 15.53
#